data_7921cc3d9bc19451ba0560acc4938508
#
_entry.id   7921cc3d9bc19451ba0560acc4938508
#
_cell.length_a   1.000
_cell.length_b   1.000
_cell.length_c   1.000
_cell.angle_alpha   90.00
_cell.angle_beta   90.00
_cell.angle_gamma   90.00
#
_symmetry.space_group_name_H-M   'P 1'
#
loop_
_entity.id
_entity.type
_entity.pdbx_description
1 polymer ?
#
loop_
_entity_poly.entity_id
_entity_poly.type
_entity_poly.pdbx_seq_one_letter_code
_entity_poly.pdbx_strand_id
1 'polypeptide(L)'
;MELQFDSVTSGVIGGFTPVQKEYLHGLLNGAATRMQAAGAATTEAESLDAATVHGTPVDELCREELWKHEEDPLEIWQKLVAYAAENRAPEAADLFRFKYQGLFYVAPAQDSFMVRLRVPGGLMTAHQMRGLAEMAEEWGAGRADLTTRANVQVRELEPKNILRVLKKLERLGLTSRGSGADNIRNITATPTSGLDPNELLDVMPLAEALQDAILHTRQMYDLPRKFNVAFDSGGRISAVADTNDIGFVAVRVTAGRSVPEGVYFRLLLCGITGHRQFAEDCGVLVKPEQAVAVAMAMIRVYSEHGDRTDRRKARLKYLVDRWGTERFLDETESQLGWPLLRADLAECTPRGAIDRAGHLGVHAQRQAGLHYVGVCVPVGRLPVEQMRTVANVAEQYGSGEIRLTVWQNLLIPHIATERLDAALEALQDAGLKWHAGAVMRGTVACTGNRGCRYAATDTKAHAVALATHLDERFPMLPPVNLHVTGCTHSCAQHYVGDIGLLGAKVNGAEGYQVLIGGGSDEQQGLARELIPAIAVDALPAALERLLAAYLERRREGEALAEFSRRHTSEELKALCAQEGCETL
;
A
#
# COMPACT_ATOMS: atom_id res chain seq x y z
N MET A 1 16.84 4.44 45.01
CA MET A 1 15.58 5.09 45.42
C MET A 1 14.46 4.21 44.89
N GLU A 2 14.07 3.22 45.69
CA GLU A 2 12.96 2.31 45.37
C GLU A 2 11.66 3.12 45.43
N LEU A 3 11.08 3.38 44.29
CA LEU A 3 9.73 3.92 44.19
C LEU A 3 8.75 2.80 44.53
N GLN A 4 8.11 2.90 45.70
CA GLN A 4 7.00 2.07 46.09
C GLN A 4 5.80 2.35 45.14
N PHE A 5 5.63 1.53 44.12
CA PHE A 5 4.54 1.61 43.15
C PHE A 5 3.18 1.15 43.67
N ASP A 6 3.11 0.58 44.89
CA ASP A 6 1.88 -0.02 45.43
C ASP A 6 0.80 0.98 45.88
N SER A 7 1.13 2.26 46.03
CA SER A 7 0.16 3.25 46.52
C SER A 7 -0.60 4.03 45.44
N VAL A 8 -0.14 4.01 44.17
CA VAL A 8 -0.77 4.76 43.09
C VAL A 8 -1.77 3.90 42.28
N THR A 9 -1.56 2.57 42.30
CA THR A 9 -2.38 1.65 41.49
C THR A 9 -3.68 1.21 42.15
N SER A 10 -3.82 1.30 43.48
CA SER A 10 -5.02 0.83 44.18
C SER A 10 -6.29 1.67 43.95
N GLY A 11 -6.15 2.94 43.49
CA GLY A 11 -7.30 3.83 43.22
C GLY A 11 -7.89 3.70 41.81
N VAL A 12 -7.12 3.23 40.83
CA VAL A 12 -7.53 3.22 39.40
C VAL A 12 -8.03 1.85 38.92
N ILE A 13 -7.72 0.76 39.65
CA ILE A 13 -7.94 -0.62 39.20
C ILE A 13 -9.23 -1.24 39.75
N GLY A 14 -10.10 -0.49 40.40
CA GLY A 14 -11.31 -0.98 41.08
C GLY A 14 -12.35 -1.69 40.20
N GLY A 15 -12.32 -1.53 38.89
CA GLY A 15 -13.29 -2.09 37.95
C GLY A 15 -12.78 -3.21 37.03
N PHE A 16 -11.51 -3.65 37.16
CA PHE A 16 -10.91 -4.62 36.24
C PHE A 16 -11.02 -6.06 36.76
N THR A 17 -11.24 -7.00 35.83
CA THR A 17 -11.22 -8.45 36.14
C THR A 17 -9.80 -8.90 36.53
N PRO A 18 -9.65 -10.06 37.22
CA PRO A 18 -8.32 -10.60 37.58
C PRO A 18 -7.37 -10.74 36.36
N VAL A 19 -7.88 -11.20 35.23
CA VAL A 19 -7.10 -11.34 33.96
C VAL A 19 -6.67 -9.98 33.42
N GLN A 20 -7.52 -8.97 33.47
CA GLN A 20 -7.17 -7.60 33.07
C GLN A 20 -6.13 -6.96 33.99
N LYS A 21 -6.20 -7.27 35.30
CA LYS A 21 -5.18 -6.83 36.28
C LYS A 21 -3.83 -7.47 36.01
N GLU A 22 -3.81 -8.77 35.73
CA GLU A 22 -2.58 -9.50 35.40
C GLU A 22 -1.94 -8.98 34.09
N TYR A 23 -2.76 -8.71 33.08
CA TYR A 23 -2.31 -8.08 31.83
C TYR A 23 -1.71 -6.68 32.06
N LEU A 24 -2.37 -5.84 32.87
CA LEU A 24 -1.88 -4.50 33.21
C LEU A 24 -0.58 -4.56 34.04
N HIS A 25 -0.47 -5.51 34.97
CA HIS A 25 0.79 -5.76 35.70
C HIS A 25 1.93 -6.18 34.77
N GLY A 26 1.67 -7.08 33.81
CA GLY A 26 2.65 -7.49 32.81
C GLY A 26 3.10 -6.32 31.92
N LEU A 27 2.18 -5.44 31.54
CA LEU A 27 2.44 -4.26 30.70
C LEU A 27 3.25 -3.20 31.46
N LEU A 28 2.92 -2.93 32.72
CA LEU A 28 3.63 -1.99 33.57
C LEU A 28 5.03 -2.49 33.95
N ASN A 29 5.20 -3.78 34.26
CA ASN A 29 6.51 -4.38 34.51
C ASN A 29 7.37 -4.38 33.24
N GLY A 30 6.81 -4.66 32.07
CA GLY A 30 7.51 -4.55 30.79
C GLY A 30 7.89 -3.11 30.43
N ALA A 31 7.09 -2.12 30.81
CA ALA A 31 7.42 -0.70 30.67
C ALA A 31 8.53 -0.27 31.63
N ALA A 32 8.46 -0.69 32.91
CA ALA A 32 9.49 -0.41 33.91
C ALA A 32 10.85 -1.03 33.55
N THR A 33 10.86 -2.27 33.06
CA THR A 33 12.08 -2.95 32.58
C THR A 33 12.68 -2.23 31.37
N ARG A 34 11.83 -1.73 30.46
CA ARG A 34 12.28 -0.93 29.31
C ARG A 34 12.80 0.44 29.72
N MET A 35 12.20 1.10 30.70
CA MET A 35 12.70 2.37 31.23
C MET A 35 14.04 2.19 31.95
N GLN A 36 14.24 1.08 32.67
CA GLN A 36 15.53 0.75 33.28
C GLN A 36 16.59 0.40 32.23
N ALA A 37 16.24 -0.33 31.17
CA ALA A 37 17.13 -0.61 30.04
C ALA A 37 17.46 0.65 29.24
N ALA A 38 16.51 1.56 29.05
CA ALA A 38 16.74 2.87 28.43
C ALA A 38 17.61 3.78 29.31
N GLY A 39 17.42 3.72 30.65
CA GLY A 39 18.27 4.46 31.61
C GLY A 39 19.71 3.93 31.70
N ALA A 40 19.93 2.64 31.46
CA ALA A 40 21.26 2.05 31.38
C ALA A 40 21.97 2.32 30.03
N ALA A 41 21.20 2.50 28.97
CA ALA A 41 21.73 2.87 27.65
C ALA A 41 22.12 4.36 27.53
N THR A 42 21.71 5.22 28.47
CA THR A 42 22.02 6.66 28.46
C THR A 42 23.37 7.02 29.12
N THR A 43 24.16 6.06 29.58
CA THR A 43 25.49 6.30 30.14
C THR A 43 26.65 6.06 29.18
N GLU A 44 26.41 5.56 27.99
CA GLU A 44 27.31 5.66 26.84
C GLU A 44 26.62 6.50 25.75
N ALA A 45 26.39 7.77 26.02
CA ALA A 45 26.25 8.75 24.97
C ALA A 45 27.63 8.82 24.28
N GLU A 46 27.81 8.01 23.24
CA GLU A 46 28.78 8.34 22.20
C GLU A 46 28.56 9.82 21.87
N SER A 47 29.60 10.62 22.03
CA SER A 47 29.65 11.95 21.42
C SER A 47 29.44 11.70 19.93
N LEU A 48 28.20 11.85 19.46
CA LEU A 48 27.86 11.84 18.06
C LEU A 48 28.85 12.82 17.41
N ASP A 49 29.76 12.27 16.62
CA ASP A 49 30.65 13.07 15.80
C ASP A 49 29.71 13.94 14.96
N ALA A 50 29.60 15.23 15.31
CA ALA A 50 28.65 16.17 14.70
C ALA A 50 28.84 16.30 13.17
N ALA A 51 29.85 15.61 12.64
CA ALA A 51 30.26 15.61 11.25
C ALA A 51 29.62 14.50 10.39
N THR A 52 28.95 13.48 10.95
CA THR A 52 28.41 12.37 10.16
C THR A 52 26.98 11.96 10.56
N VAL A 53 26.20 11.42 9.61
CA VAL A 53 24.89 10.78 9.84
C VAL A 53 24.99 9.34 9.30
N HIS A 54 24.88 8.35 10.18
CA HIS A 54 25.10 6.93 9.84
C HIS A 54 26.38 6.69 9.03
N GLY A 55 27.46 7.34 9.45
CA GLY A 55 28.78 7.25 8.79
C GLY A 55 28.91 8.06 7.48
N THR A 56 27.86 8.76 7.04
CA THR A 56 27.93 9.67 5.87
C THR A 56 28.25 11.09 6.34
N PRO A 57 29.30 11.74 5.81
CA PRO A 57 29.61 13.12 6.12
C PRO A 57 28.43 14.07 5.86
N VAL A 58 28.20 15.05 6.75
CA VAL A 58 27.05 15.95 6.65
C VAL A 58 27.08 16.78 5.36
N ASP A 59 28.25 17.15 4.87
CA ASP A 59 28.45 17.89 3.62
C ASP A 59 28.18 17.05 2.35
N GLU A 60 28.11 15.72 2.46
CA GLU A 60 27.74 14.80 1.37
C GLU A 60 26.26 14.44 1.36
N LEU A 61 25.50 14.79 2.41
CA LEU A 61 24.08 14.45 2.51
C LEU A 61 23.25 15.12 1.42
N CYS A 62 22.26 14.40 0.90
CA CYS A 62 21.26 15.02 0.05
C CYS A 62 20.40 16.01 0.86
N ARG A 63 19.77 16.95 0.16
CA ARG A 63 19.02 18.06 0.76
C ARG A 63 17.98 17.61 1.79
N GLU A 64 17.27 16.53 1.55
CA GLU A 64 16.23 16.02 2.44
C GLU A 64 16.82 15.38 3.71
N GLU A 65 18.00 14.78 3.63
CA GLU A 65 18.76 14.31 4.80
C GLU A 65 19.26 15.50 5.64
N LEU A 66 19.77 16.55 4.99
CA LEU A 66 20.12 17.80 5.69
C LEU A 66 18.92 18.38 6.44
N TRP A 67 17.74 18.42 5.82
CA TRP A 67 16.53 18.91 6.50
C TRP A 67 16.10 18.08 7.72
N LYS A 68 16.36 16.75 7.72
CA LYS A 68 16.14 15.90 8.89
C LYS A 68 17.17 16.16 9.98
N HIS A 69 18.42 16.39 9.59
CA HIS A 69 19.52 16.68 10.50
C HIS A 69 19.38 18.06 11.17
N GLU A 70 18.98 19.09 10.41
CA GLU A 70 18.75 20.45 10.91
C GLU A 70 17.62 20.53 11.94
N GLU A 71 16.55 19.77 11.74
CA GLU A 71 15.38 19.79 12.61
C GLU A 71 14.62 18.47 12.51
N ASP A 72 14.38 17.82 13.66
CA ASP A 72 13.67 16.57 13.75
C ASP A 72 12.24 16.67 13.20
N PRO A 73 11.90 15.92 12.13
CA PRO A 73 10.56 15.95 11.55
C PRO A 73 9.44 15.49 12.48
N LEU A 74 9.74 14.85 13.60
CA LEU A 74 8.74 14.44 14.59
C LEU A 74 8.44 15.53 15.61
N GLU A 75 9.33 16.53 15.78
CA GLU A 75 9.22 17.59 16.80
C GLU A 75 8.68 18.93 16.25
N ILE A 76 7.95 18.89 15.13
CA ILE A 76 7.49 20.08 14.37
C ILE A 76 6.10 20.60 14.78
N TRP A 77 5.56 20.16 15.92
CA TRP A 77 4.18 20.50 16.32
C TRP A 77 3.93 22.01 16.40
N GLN A 78 4.86 22.78 16.96
CA GLN A 78 4.72 24.24 17.07
C GLN A 78 4.65 24.93 15.70
N LYS A 79 5.37 24.41 14.71
CA LYS A 79 5.27 24.90 13.33
C LYS A 79 3.90 24.60 12.72
N LEU A 80 3.35 23.39 12.93
CA LEU A 80 2.00 23.07 12.48
C LEU A 80 0.98 24.03 13.09
N VAL A 81 1.11 24.37 14.36
CA VAL A 81 0.24 25.35 15.03
C VAL A 81 0.35 26.73 14.38
N ALA A 82 1.56 27.22 14.11
CA ALA A 82 1.78 28.52 13.48
C ALA A 82 1.20 28.56 12.05
N TYR A 83 1.51 27.56 11.21
CA TYR A 83 0.98 27.49 9.84
C TYR A 83 -0.56 27.40 9.80
N ALA A 84 -1.16 26.68 10.77
CA ALA A 84 -2.62 26.61 10.89
C ALA A 84 -3.24 27.94 11.30
N ALA A 85 -2.63 28.63 12.27
CA ALA A 85 -3.11 29.95 12.76
C ALA A 85 -3.03 31.02 11.66
N GLU A 86 -1.97 31.02 10.86
CA GLU A 86 -1.75 31.93 9.75
C GLU A 86 -2.46 31.53 8.46
N ASN A 87 -3.04 30.36 8.41
CA ASN A 87 -3.68 29.74 7.23
C ASN A 87 -2.80 29.80 5.96
N ARG A 88 -1.52 29.53 6.07
CA ARG A 88 -0.54 29.68 4.98
C ARG A 88 0.11 28.38 4.55
N ALA A 89 0.62 28.39 3.31
CA ALA A 89 1.40 27.29 2.75
C ALA A 89 2.74 27.10 3.49
N PRO A 90 3.23 25.85 3.68
CA PRO A 90 4.53 25.59 4.28
C PRO A 90 5.68 25.91 3.33
N GLU A 91 6.82 26.31 3.91
CA GLU A 91 8.09 26.45 3.19
C GLU A 91 8.66 25.11 2.75
N ALA A 92 9.66 25.10 1.87
CA ALA A 92 10.16 23.89 1.21
C ALA A 92 10.63 22.80 2.18
N ALA A 93 11.38 23.16 3.23
CA ALA A 93 11.85 22.22 4.24
C ALA A 93 10.69 21.69 5.10
N ASP A 94 9.79 22.56 5.53
CA ASP A 94 8.62 22.20 6.33
C ASP A 94 7.59 21.41 5.50
N LEU A 95 7.49 21.68 4.19
CA LEU A 95 6.70 20.86 3.27
C LEU A 95 7.21 19.40 3.21
N PHE A 96 8.51 19.18 3.38
CA PHE A 96 9.07 17.84 3.50
C PHE A 96 8.80 17.25 4.89
N ARG A 97 9.08 18.01 5.97
CA ARG A 97 8.91 17.57 7.37
C ARG A 97 7.46 17.23 7.70
N PHE A 98 6.48 18.01 7.22
CA PHE A 98 5.04 17.77 7.48
C PHE A 98 4.55 16.41 6.93
N LYS A 99 5.22 15.84 5.93
CA LYS A 99 4.92 14.48 5.44
C LYS A 99 5.17 13.41 6.50
N TYR A 100 5.98 13.68 7.54
CA TYR A 100 6.14 12.78 8.68
C TYR A 100 4.87 12.72 9.53
N GLN A 101 4.05 13.77 9.51
CA GLN A 101 2.72 13.78 10.10
C GLN A 101 1.62 13.34 9.10
N GLY A 102 2.01 12.83 7.92
CA GLY A 102 1.07 12.42 6.87
C GLY A 102 0.41 13.57 6.13
N LEU A 103 0.91 14.79 6.29
CA LEU A 103 0.38 16.01 5.68
C LEU A 103 1.19 16.38 4.44
N PHE A 104 0.52 16.52 3.30
CA PHE A 104 1.12 16.82 2.00
C PHE A 104 0.47 18.06 1.41
N TYR A 105 1.18 19.17 1.36
CA TYR A 105 0.69 20.35 0.66
C TYR A 105 0.80 20.21 -0.85
N VAL A 106 -0.28 20.45 -1.56
CA VAL A 106 -0.43 20.20 -3.00
C VAL A 106 -0.62 21.52 -3.74
N ALA A 107 0.46 22.15 -4.14
CA ALA A 107 0.45 23.36 -4.94
C ALA A 107 1.09 23.11 -6.32
N PRO A 108 0.67 23.83 -7.39
CA PRO A 108 -0.44 24.79 -7.42
C PRO A 108 -1.82 24.14 -7.65
N ALA A 109 -1.90 22.81 -7.83
CA ALA A 109 -3.12 22.13 -8.30
C ALA A 109 -4.32 22.27 -7.36
N GLN A 110 -4.11 22.27 -6.03
CA GLN A 110 -5.18 22.36 -5.02
C GLN A 110 -4.95 23.47 -4.02
N ASP A 111 -3.70 23.94 -3.86
CA ASP A 111 -3.26 24.93 -2.88
C ASP A 111 -3.76 24.63 -1.44
N SER A 112 -3.68 23.37 -1.06
CA SER A 112 -4.24 22.82 0.17
C SER A 112 -3.50 21.56 0.59
N PHE A 113 -3.80 21.05 1.79
CA PHE A 113 -3.24 19.80 2.27
C PHE A 113 -4.04 18.58 1.81
N MET A 114 -3.34 17.49 1.64
CA MET A 114 -3.84 16.13 1.64
C MET A 114 -3.31 15.43 2.90
N VAL A 115 -4.18 14.78 3.66
CA VAL A 115 -3.78 13.84 4.72
C VAL A 115 -3.79 12.41 4.19
N ARG A 116 -2.74 11.66 4.50
CA ARG A 116 -2.64 10.22 4.24
C ARG A 116 -2.59 9.47 5.56
N LEU A 117 -3.42 8.47 5.69
CA LEU A 117 -3.52 7.68 6.92
C LEU A 117 -2.51 6.53 6.96
N ARG A 118 -2.57 5.77 8.06
CA ARG A 118 -2.04 4.43 8.22
C ARG A 118 -3.20 3.50 8.57
N VAL A 119 -3.41 2.50 7.73
CA VAL A 119 -4.49 1.51 7.85
C VAL A 119 -3.84 0.14 7.57
N PRO A 120 -3.22 -0.50 8.59
CA PRO A 120 -2.49 -1.75 8.40
C PRO A 120 -3.42 -2.83 7.82
N GLY A 121 -2.94 -3.56 6.81
CA GLY A 121 -3.76 -4.54 6.10
C GLY A 121 -4.98 -3.97 5.37
N GLY A 122 -5.22 -2.66 5.43
CA GLY A 122 -6.45 -2.05 4.92
C GLY A 122 -7.66 -2.19 5.86
N LEU A 123 -7.45 -2.64 7.09
CA LEU A 123 -8.52 -2.93 8.06
C LEU A 123 -9.06 -1.65 8.70
N MET A 124 -10.35 -1.42 8.58
CA MET A 124 -11.08 -0.27 9.16
C MET A 124 -12.40 -0.70 9.79
N THR A 125 -12.93 0.15 10.68
CA THR A 125 -14.29 0.00 11.22
C THR A 125 -15.29 0.95 10.55
N ALA A 126 -16.57 0.62 10.62
CA ALA A 126 -17.69 1.48 10.19
C ALA A 126 -17.64 2.85 10.90
N HIS A 127 -17.30 2.88 12.19
CA HIS A 127 -17.10 4.11 12.96
C HIS A 127 -15.99 4.99 12.37
N GLN A 128 -14.85 4.41 12.02
CA GLN A 128 -13.72 5.12 11.39
C GLN A 128 -14.11 5.67 10.01
N MET A 129 -14.76 4.86 9.17
CA MET A 129 -15.21 5.29 7.83
C MET A 129 -16.20 6.46 7.93
N ARG A 130 -17.15 6.40 8.87
CA ARG A 130 -18.13 7.49 9.11
C ARG A 130 -17.43 8.77 9.59
N GLY A 131 -16.48 8.66 10.52
CA GLY A 131 -15.71 9.81 10.99
C GLY A 131 -14.83 10.44 9.91
N LEU A 132 -14.31 9.64 8.97
CA LEU A 132 -13.60 10.15 7.78
C LEU A 132 -14.55 10.82 6.79
N ALA A 133 -15.78 10.32 6.63
CA ALA A 133 -16.82 10.97 5.83
C ALA A 133 -17.16 12.36 6.38
N GLU A 134 -17.39 12.48 7.68
CA GLU A 134 -17.59 13.77 8.34
C GLU A 134 -16.42 14.73 8.13
N MET A 135 -15.17 14.23 8.26
CA MET A 135 -13.97 15.03 8.05
C MET A 135 -13.85 15.52 6.60
N ALA A 136 -14.15 14.64 5.63
CA ALA A 136 -14.08 14.98 4.20
C ALA A 136 -15.19 15.97 3.80
N GLU A 137 -16.36 15.91 4.42
CA GLU A 137 -17.47 16.83 4.19
C GLU A 137 -17.20 18.20 4.79
N GLU A 138 -16.77 18.25 6.06
CA GLU A 138 -16.66 19.50 6.80
C GLU A 138 -15.40 20.29 6.39
N TRP A 139 -14.26 19.60 6.11
CA TRP A 139 -12.96 20.26 5.91
C TRP A 139 -12.29 19.93 4.59
N GLY A 140 -12.77 18.93 3.85
CA GLY A 140 -12.16 18.44 2.61
C GLY A 140 -13.04 18.62 1.39
N ALA A 141 -12.76 17.83 0.34
CA ALA A 141 -13.44 17.90 -0.96
C ALA A 141 -14.72 17.05 -1.07
N GLY A 142 -15.36 16.68 0.03
CA GLY A 142 -16.58 15.85 0.04
C GLY A 142 -16.33 14.40 -0.42
N ARG A 143 -15.10 13.91 -0.35
CA ARG A 143 -14.71 12.56 -0.78
C ARG A 143 -13.42 12.10 -0.13
N ALA A 144 -13.19 10.80 -0.12
CA ALA A 144 -11.90 10.18 0.13
C ALA A 144 -11.37 9.47 -1.12
N ASP A 145 -10.05 9.26 -1.18
CA ASP A 145 -9.40 8.45 -2.21
C ASP A 145 -8.80 7.20 -1.57
N LEU A 146 -9.24 6.02 -1.98
CA LEU A 146 -8.60 4.73 -1.69
C LEU A 146 -7.34 4.60 -2.55
N THR A 147 -6.29 4.04 -1.98
CA THR A 147 -4.97 4.00 -2.63
C THR A 147 -4.54 2.59 -3.01
N THR A 148 -3.56 2.47 -3.90
CA THR A 148 -2.90 1.21 -4.26
C THR A 148 -2.08 0.57 -3.13
N ARG A 149 -2.20 1.09 -1.90
CA ARG A 149 -1.61 0.51 -0.68
C ARG A 149 -2.67 0.26 0.40
N ALA A 150 -3.90 -0.06 -0.04
CA ALA A 150 -5.02 -0.32 0.88
C ALA A 150 -5.10 0.76 1.98
N ASN A 151 -5.09 2.03 1.60
CA ASN A 151 -5.04 3.17 2.51
C ASN A 151 -6.01 4.27 2.05
N VAL A 152 -6.26 5.26 2.89
CA VAL A 152 -7.17 6.38 2.63
C VAL A 152 -6.40 7.70 2.59
N GLN A 153 -6.84 8.58 1.70
CA GLN A 153 -6.43 9.98 1.63
C GLN A 153 -7.66 10.88 1.64
N VAL A 154 -7.62 11.95 2.43
CA VAL A 154 -8.58 13.04 2.35
C VAL A 154 -7.84 14.29 1.87
N ARG A 155 -8.43 15.02 0.92
CA ARG A 155 -7.78 16.09 0.18
C ARG A 155 -8.51 17.42 0.31
N GLU A 156 -7.84 18.47 -0.17
CA GLU A 156 -8.35 19.83 -0.20
C GLU A 156 -8.63 20.39 1.20
N LEU A 157 -7.74 20.01 2.15
CA LEU A 157 -7.79 20.46 3.53
C LEU A 157 -7.05 21.80 3.65
N GLU A 158 -7.73 22.86 4.01
CA GLU A 158 -7.07 24.15 4.25
C GLU A 158 -6.11 24.08 5.43
N PRO A 159 -4.98 24.87 5.42
CA PRO A 159 -4.01 24.86 6.51
C PRO A 159 -4.62 25.12 7.89
N LYS A 160 -5.60 26.02 8.00
CA LYS A 160 -6.30 26.32 9.28
C LYS A 160 -7.00 25.11 9.92
N ASN A 161 -7.32 24.07 9.14
CA ASN A 161 -8.05 22.88 9.60
C ASN A 161 -7.14 21.72 9.99
N ILE A 162 -5.83 21.75 9.70
CA ILE A 162 -4.94 20.58 9.87
C ILE A 162 -4.89 20.07 11.31
N LEU A 163 -4.92 20.95 12.31
CA LEU A 163 -4.93 20.54 13.72
C LEU A 163 -6.25 19.84 14.10
N ARG A 164 -7.39 20.30 13.54
CA ARG A 164 -8.69 19.65 13.74
C ARG A 164 -8.71 18.27 13.10
N VAL A 165 -8.15 18.15 11.90
CA VAL A 165 -7.98 16.89 11.17
C VAL A 165 -7.18 15.89 12.01
N LEU A 166 -5.98 16.27 12.51
CA LEU A 166 -5.14 15.39 13.32
C LEU A 166 -5.84 14.94 14.62
N LYS A 167 -6.51 15.87 15.32
CA LYS A 167 -7.31 15.54 16.52
C LYS A 167 -8.51 14.64 16.20
N LYS A 168 -9.16 14.81 15.06
CA LYS A 168 -10.27 13.92 14.64
C LYS A 168 -9.75 12.50 14.37
N LEU A 169 -8.61 12.36 13.70
CA LEU A 169 -7.98 11.06 13.48
C LEU A 169 -7.65 10.36 14.81
N GLU A 170 -7.06 11.05 15.76
CA GLU A 170 -6.76 10.53 17.10
C GLU A 170 -8.03 9.99 17.79
N ARG A 171 -9.13 10.77 17.78
CA ARG A 171 -10.44 10.35 18.36
C ARG A 171 -11.03 9.12 17.67
N LEU A 172 -10.72 8.90 16.40
CA LEU A 172 -11.14 7.72 15.63
C LEU A 172 -10.21 6.51 15.84
N GLY A 173 -9.16 6.63 16.66
CA GLY A 173 -8.12 5.60 16.77
C GLY A 173 -7.32 5.41 15.49
N LEU A 174 -7.24 6.45 14.64
CA LEU A 174 -6.47 6.47 13.41
C LEU A 174 -5.24 7.36 13.56
N THR A 175 -4.23 7.10 12.74
CA THR A 175 -3.03 7.93 12.67
C THR A 175 -2.60 8.19 11.23
N SER A 176 -1.96 9.34 11.03
CA SER A 176 -1.27 9.67 9.78
C SER A 176 0.25 9.72 9.95
N ARG A 177 0.75 9.58 11.20
CA ARG A 177 2.17 9.68 11.53
C ARG A 177 3.00 8.65 10.78
N GLY A 178 4.11 9.09 10.16
CA GLY A 178 5.02 8.25 9.38
C GLY A 178 4.46 7.75 8.04
N SER A 179 3.28 8.21 7.58
CA SER A 179 2.70 7.73 6.32
C SER A 179 3.32 8.34 5.07
N GLY A 180 4.17 9.35 5.23
CA GLY A 180 4.82 10.11 4.15
C GLY A 180 6.33 10.20 4.28
N ALA A 181 6.96 11.05 3.47
CA ALA A 181 8.42 11.28 3.41
C ALA A 181 9.24 9.97 3.34
N ASP A 182 10.33 9.88 4.08
CA ASP A 182 11.24 8.75 4.09
C ASP A 182 10.94 7.82 5.27
N ASN A 183 9.76 7.22 5.20
CA ASN A 183 9.22 6.30 6.21
C ASN A 183 8.73 5.00 5.57
N ILE A 184 8.47 4.01 6.40
CA ILE A 184 7.76 2.80 6.03
C ILE A 184 6.32 3.20 5.71
N ARG A 185 5.83 2.84 4.53
CA ARG A 185 4.46 3.12 4.07
C ARG A 185 3.45 2.24 4.79
N ASN A 186 2.17 2.41 4.45
CA ASN A 186 1.14 1.50 4.94
C ASN A 186 1.54 0.05 4.68
N ILE A 187 1.44 -0.80 5.69
CA ILE A 187 1.66 -2.24 5.56
C ILE A 187 0.47 -2.81 4.80
N THR A 188 0.72 -3.43 3.66
CA THR A 188 -0.33 -4.09 2.88
C THR A 188 -0.46 -5.55 3.28
N ALA A 189 -1.67 -6.08 3.19
CA ALA A 189 -1.97 -7.48 3.45
C ALA A 189 -3.01 -7.99 2.44
N THR A 190 -3.13 -9.30 2.31
CA THR A 190 -4.23 -9.92 1.57
C THR A 190 -5.56 -9.45 2.14
N PRO A 191 -6.43 -8.79 1.36
CA PRO A 191 -7.66 -8.18 1.91
C PRO A 191 -8.66 -9.22 2.41
N THR A 192 -8.57 -10.46 1.94
CA THR A 192 -9.43 -11.59 2.36
C THR A 192 -8.80 -12.44 3.47
N SER A 193 -7.71 -11.99 4.07
CA SER A 193 -7.05 -12.71 5.16
C SER A 193 -7.98 -12.90 6.36
N GLY A 194 -8.03 -14.10 6.93
CA GLY A 194 -9.01 -14.51 7.94
C GLY A 194 -10.38 -14.89 7.37
N LEU A 195 -10.64 -14.67 6.08
CA LEU A 195 -11.92 -14.91 5.40
C LEU A 195 -11.85 -16.00 4.33
N ASP A 196 -10.73 -16.10 3.60
CA ASP A 196 -10.57 -17.03 2.48
C ASP A 196 -10.45 -18.48 2.98
N PRO A 197 -11.34 -19.41 2.56
CA PRO A 197 -11.22 -20.80 2.95
C PRO A 197 -9.92 -21.49 2.45
N ASN A 198 -9.25 -20.92 1.46
CA ASN A 198 -8.04 -21.47 0.86
C ASN A 198 -6.74 -20.83 1.39
N GLU A 199 -6.82 -19.87 2.30
CA GLU A 199 -5.63 -19.24 2.86
C GLU A 199 -4.84 -20.19 3.77
N LEU A 200 -3.54 -19.95 3.88
CA LEU A 200 -2.66 -20.71 4.77
C LEU A 200 -2.58 -20.09 6.17
N LEU A 201 -2.69 -18.79 6.26
CA LEU A 201 -2.49 -18.02 7.49
C LEU A 201 -3.26 -16.70 7.46
N ASP A 202 -3.88 -16.34 8.59
CA ASP A 202 -4.39 -14.97 8.80
C ASP A 202 -3.21 -14.03 9.09
N VAL A 203 -2.97 -13.07 8.19
CA VAL A 203 -1.84 -12.13 8.25
C VAL A 203 -2.22 -10.75 8.78
N MET A 204 -3.52 -10.48 9.05
CA MET A 204 -3.95 -9.18 9.58
C MET A 204 -3.30 -8.84 10.92
N PRO A 205 -3.21 -9.77 11.90
CA PRO A 205 -2.54 -9.49 13.17
C PRO A 205 -1.05 -9.15 13.00
N LEU A 206 -0.38 -9.71 11.99
CA LEU A 206 1.03 -9.40 11.72
C LEU A 206 1.21 -8.01 11.11
N ALA A 207 0.30 -7.58 10.24
CA ALA A 207 0.32 -6.24 9.68
C ALA A 207 0.11 -5.16 10.77
N GLU A 208 -0.81 -5.40 11.70
CA GLU A 208 -1.04 -4.55 12.87
C GLU A 208 0.17 -4.53 13.80
N ALA A 209 0.69 -5.70 14.19
CA ALA A 209 1.85 -5.81 15.06
C ALA A 209 3.10 -5.14 14.49
N LEU A 210 3.34 -5.26 13.17
CA LEU A 210 4.45 -4.56 12.52
C LEU A 210 4.24 -3.05 12.53
N GLN A 211 3.01 -2.58 12.27
CA GLN A 211 2.71 -1.14 12.37
C GLN A 211 2.96 -0.61 13.78
N ASP A 212 2.50 -1.32 14.80
CA ASP A 212 2.70 -0.92 16.20
C ASP A 212 4.19 -0.86 16.55
N ALA A 213 4.97 -1.87 16.14
CA ALA A 213 6.41 -1.88 16.33
C ALA A 213 7.09 -0.66 15.65
N ILE A 214 6.67 -0.31 14.43
CA ILE A 214 7.18 0.86 13.68
C ILE A 214 6.83 2.16 14.41
N LEU A 215 5.58 2.33 14.81
CA LEU A 215 5.10 3.58 15.41
C LEU A 215 5.77 3.88 16.76
N HIS A 216 6.13 2.85 17.52
CA HIS A 216 6.75 2.97 18.85
C HIS A 216 8.28 2.92 18.82
N THR A 217 8.91 2.74 17.65
CA THR A 217 10.37 2.69 17.50
C THR A 217 10.87 3.92 16.75
N ARG A 218 11.49 4.87 17.46
CA ARG A 218 11.93 6.14 16.87
C ARG A 218 12.88 5.96 15.67
N GLN A 219 13.78 4.99 15.72
CA GLN A 219 14.73 4.68 14.64
C GLN A 219 14.03 4.36 13.30
N MET A 220 12.78 3.89 13.33
CA MET A 220 12.00 3.57 12.13
C MET A 220 11.54 4.82 11.34
N TYR A 221 11.76 6.02 11.89
CA TYR A 221 11.46 7.29 11.20
C TYR A 221 12.69 7.91 10.54
N ASP A 222 13.86 7.28 10.65
CA ASP A 222 15.10 7.78 10.04
C ASP A 222 15.58 6.87 8.89
N LEU A 223 14.75 6.68 7.87
CA LEU A 223 15.12 5.93 6.68
C LEU A 223 15.70 6.86 5.61
N PRO A 224 16.66 6.39 4.79
CA PRO A 224 17.19 7.18 3.68
C PRO A 224 16.13 7.40 2.57
N ARG A 225 15.11 6.53 2.50
CA ARG A 225 14.02 6.63 1.53
C ARG A 225 12.78 5.87 2.00
N LYS A 226 11.61 6.12 1.35
CA LYS A 226 10.36 5.36 1.59
C LYS A 226 10.60 3.86 1.48
N PHE A 227 9.89 3.09 2.30
CA PHE A 227 9.98 1.64 2.39
C PHE A 227 8.59 1.00 2.38
N ASN A 228 8.45 -0.18 1.76
CA ASN A 228 7.18 -0.88 1.62
C ASN A 228 7.29 -2.32 2.12
N VAL A 229 6.30 -2.78 2.88
CA VAL A 229 6.18 -4.16 3.34
C VAL A 229 4.79 -4.70 3.01
N ALA A 230 4.72 -5.96 2.61
CA ALA A 230 3.48 -6.66 2.34
C ALA A 230 3.46 -8.06 2.97
N PHE A 231 2.27 -8.48 3.45
CA PHE A 231 1.99 -9.83 3.90
C PHE A 231 0.93 -10.47 3.01
N ASP A 232 1.24 -11.62 2.44
CA ASP A 232 0.33 -12.41 1.63
C ASP A 232 -0.05 -13.70 2.36
N SER A 233 -1.35 -13.96 2.51
CA SER A 233 -1.91 -15.10 3.26
C SER A 233 -1.79 -16.44 2.54
N GLY A 234 -1.32 -16.47 1.29
CA GLY A 234 -1.21 -17.70 0.49
C GLY A 234 -2.54 -18.24 -0.05
N GLY A 235 -3.64 -17.48 0.06
CA GLY A 235 -4.97 -17.81 -0.44
C GLY A 235 -5.17 -17.46 -1.92
N ARG A 236 -6.46 -17.36 -2.34
CA ARG A 236 -6.85 -17.05 -3.73
C ARG A 236 -6.57 -15.61 -4.15
N ILE A 237 -6.53 -14.68 -3.23
CA ILE A 237 -6.30 -13.26 -3.49
C ILE A 237 -4.90 -12.88 -3.04
N SER A 238 -4.14 -12.23 -3.92
CA SER A 238 -2.79 -11.77 -3.62
C SER A 238 -2.78 -10.41 -2.91
N ALA A 239 -1.74 -10.16 -2.12
CA ALA A 239 -1.37 -8.84 -1.63
C ALA A 239 -0.44 -8.08 -2.60
N VAL A 240 -0.10 -8.67 -3.74
CA VAL A 240 0.91 -8.17 -4.70
C VAL A 240 2.25 -7.91 -3.98
N ALA A 241 2.67 -8.91 -3.19
CA ALA A 241 3.83 -8.80 -2.29
C ALA A 241 5.15 -8.58 -3.06
N ASP A 242 5.24 -9.11 -4.27
CA ASP A 242 6.39 -8.99 -5.19
C ASP A 242 6.68 -7.55 -5.67
N THR A 243 5.82 -6.59 -5.39
CA THR A 243 6.02 -5.16 -5.72
C THR A 243 6.57 -4.33 -4.55
N ASN A 244 6.92 -4.96 -3.44
CA ASN A 244 7.32 -4.31 -2.18
C ASN A 244 8.81 -4.52 -1.88
N ASP A 245 9.41 -3.63 -1.09
CA ASP A 245 10.81 -3.77 -0.66
C ASP A 245 11.02 -5.06 0.14
N ILE A 246 10.02 -5.45 0.96
CA ILE A 246 9.92 -6.77 1.60
C ILE A 246 8.53 -7.33 1.32
N GLY A 247 8.48 -8.58 0.82
CA GLY A 247 7.27 -9.37 0.67
C GLY A 247 7.34 -10.64 1.51
N PHE A 248 6.34 -10.87 2.36
CA PHE A 248 6.14 -12.12 3.09
C PHE A 248 4.99 -12.88 2.42
N VAL A 249 5.29 -14.00 1.74
CA VAL A 249 4.28 -14.82 1.07
C VAL A 249 4.12 -16.13 1.81
N ALA A 250 2.93 -16.38 2.36
CA ALA A 250 2.66 -17.61 3.09
C ALA A 250 2.75 -18.84 2.16
N VAL A 251 3.50 -19.83 2.62
CA VAL A 251 3.75 -21.10 1.92
C VAL A 251 3.62 -22.28 2.90
N ARG A 252 3.34 -23.46 2.38
CA ARG A 252 3.28 -24.69 3.16
C ARG A 252 4.46 -25.59 2.81
N VAL A 253 5.12 -26.11 3.83
CA VAL A 253 6.06 -27.24 3.72
C VAL A 253 5.35 -28.48 4.24
N THR A 254 5.33 -29.55 3.42
CA THR A 254 4.72 -30.84 3.79
C THR A 254 5.73 -31.81 4.37
N ALA A 255 5.27 -32.85 5.05
CA ALA A 255 6.13 -33.90 5.62
C ALA A 255 7.08 -34.53 4.56
N GLY A 256 8.25 -34.98 5.03
CA GLY A 256 9.25 -35.64 4.17
C GLY A 256 10.20 -34.70 3.41
N ARG A 257 10.17 -33.41 3.71
CA ARG A 257 11.11 -32.41 3.22
C ARG A 257 12.31 -32.24 4.15
N SER A 258 13.33 -31.49 3.73
CA SER A 258 14.50 -31.15 4.55
C SER A 258 14.15 -30.15 5.66
N VAL A 259 13.13 -29.32 5.43
CA VAL A 259 12.57 -28.34 6.37
C VAL A 259 11.41 -29.00 7.15
N PRO A 260 11.26 -28.72 8.44
CA PRO A 260 10.12 -29.22 9.22
C PRO A 260 8.77 -28.83 8.60
N GLU A 261 7.79 -29.75 8.68
CA GLU A 261 6.43 -29.49 8.22
C GLU A 261 5.83 -28.28 8.92
N GLY A 262 5.15 -27.39 8.16
CA GLY A 262 4.52 -26.20 8.74
C GLY A 262 4.12 -25.17 7.70
N VAL A 263 3.56 -24.06 8.20
CA VAL A 263 3.32 -22.84 7.42
C VAL A 263 4.43 -21.85 7.72
N TYR A 264 5.00 -21.30 6.67
CA TYR A 264 6.09 -20.32 6.73
C TYR A 264 5.75 -19.15 5.80
N PHE A 265 6.52 -18.07 5.93
CA PHE A 265 6.62 -17.06 4.88
C PHE A 265 7.84 -17.29 4.02
N ARG A 266 7.65 -17.36 2.72
CA ARG A 266 8.68 -17.15 1.73
C ARG A 266 9.02 -15.67 1.67
N LEU A 267 10.30 -15.32 1.82
CA LEU A 267 10.76 -13.94 1.88
C LEU A 267 11.18 -13.46 0.50
N LEU A 268 10.55 -12.37 0.04
CA LEU A 268 10.86 -11.66 -1.20
C LEU A 268 11.50 -10.32 -0.88
N LEU A 269 12.54 -9.91 -1.62
CA LEU A 269 13.28 -8.67 -1.39
C LEU A 269 13.40 -7.79 -2.64
N CYS A 270 13.47 -6.48 -2.43
CA CYS A 270 13.86 -5.46 -3.41
C CYS A 270 12.82 -5.10 -4.48
N GLY A 271 11.51 -5.34 -4.25
CA GLY A 271 10.46 -4.93 -5.18
C GLY A 271 10.30 -3.41 -5.26
N ILE A 272 10.50 -2.88 -6.45
CA ILE A 272 10.32 -1.46 -6.79
C ILE A 272 9.94 -1.32 -8.27
N THR A 273 8.70 -1.63 -8.60
CA THR A 273 8.21 -1.67 -9.99
C THR A 273 8.36 -0.34 -10.74
N GLY A 274 8.32 0.80 -10.05
CA GLY A 274 8.66 2.11 -10.63
C GLY A 274 10.10 2.23 -11.13
N HIS A 275 11.02 1.40 -10.66
CA HIS A 275 12.40 1.24 -11.14
C HIS A 275 12.58 -0.08 -11.91
N ARG A 276 11.48 -0.66 -12.40
CA ARG A 276 11.44 -1.87 -13.22
C ARG A 276 12.04 -3.12 -12.55
N GLN A 277 11.78 -3.28 -11.26
CA GLN A 277 12.18 -4.49 -10.54
C GLN A 277 11.06 -5.01 -9.65
N PHE A 278 10.80 -6.31 -9.75
CA PHE A 278 10.04 -7.05 -8.77
C PHE A 278 10.92 -7.50 -7.60
N ALA A 279 10.30 -7.84 -6.49
CA ALA A 279 10.99 -8.50 -5.41
C ALA A 279 11.34 -9.93 -5.83
N GLU A 280 12.55 -10.34 -5.48
CA GLU A 280 13.08 -11.67 -5.78
C GLU A 280 13.07 -12.53 -4.52
N ASP A 281 12.87 -13.83 -4.71
CA ASP A 281 12.97 -14.81 -3.66
C ASP A 281 14.42 -14.92 -3.18
N CYS A 282 14.64 -14.67 -1.89
CA CYS A 282 15.98 -14.70 -1.30
C CYS A 282 16.36 -16.05 -0.67
N GLY A 283 15.62 -17.12 -0.92
CA GLY A 283 15.93 -18.45 -0.39
C GLY A 283 15.70 -18.60 1.12
N VAL A 284 14.83 -17.80 1.71
CA VAL A 284 14.57 -17.78 3.16
C VAL A 284 13.13 -18.12 3.48
N LEU A 285 12.94 -18.99 4.48
CA LEU A 285 11.66 -19.25 5.12
C LEU A 285 11.65 -18.62 6.53
N VAL A 286 10.58 -17.88 6.82
CA VAL A 286 10.37 -17.20 8.10
C VAL A 286 9.13 -17.78 8.78
N LYS A 287 9.24 -18.21 10.03
CA LYS A 287 8.05 -18.62 10.79
C LYS A 287 7.15 -17.41 11.04
N PRO A 288 5.80 -17.59 11.07
CA PRO A 288 4.87 -16.48 11.28
C PRO A 288 5.19 -15.62 12.51
N GLU A 289 5.53 -16.26 13.62
CA GLU A 289 5.89 -15.58 14.87
C GLU A 289 7.20 -14.77 14.82
N GLN A 290 8.04 -15.03 13.83
CA GLN A 290 9.31 -14.33 13.62
C GLN A 290 9.20 -13.15 12.63
N ALA A 291 8.14 -13.08 11.86
CA ALA A 291 8.02 -12.18 10.69
C ALA A 291 8.20 -10.70 11.05
N VAL A 292 7.61 -10.25 12.18
CA VAL A 292 7.75 -8.85 12.64
C VAL A 292 9.19 -8.56 13.05
N ALA A 293 9.86 -9.44 13.76
CA ALA A 293 11.26 -9.27 14.18
C ALA A 293 12.18 -9.21 12.96
N VAL A 294 11.99 -10.11 11.99
CA VAL A 294 12.74 -10.12 10.72
C VAL A 294 12.54 -8.83 9.94
N ALA A 295 11.29 -8.37 9.77
CA ALA A 295 11.00 -7.11 9.09
C ALA A 295 11.70 -5.93 9.78
N MET A 296 11.63 -5.83 11.11
CA MET A 296 12.25 -4.76 11.88
C MET A 296 13.77 -4.78 11.78
N ALA A 297 14.41 -5.96 11.81
CA ALA A 297 15.86 -6.10 11.64
C ALA A 297 16.31 -5.66 10.25
N MET A 298 15.63 -6.12 9.18
CA MET A 298 15.93 -5.71 7.81
C MET A 298 15.79 -4.20 7.59
N ILE A 299 14.76 -3.59 8.20
CA ILE A 299 14.55 -2.14 8.11
C ILE A 299 15.67 -1.38 8.85
N ARG A 300 16.18 -1.89 10.00
CA ARG A 300 17.33 -1.29 10.69
C ARG A 300 18.58 -1.35 9.83
N VAL A 301 18.92 -2.51 9.27
CA VAL A 301 20.06 -2.66 8.34
C VAL A 301 19.95 -1.65 7.21
N TYR A 302 18.77 -1.51 6.63
CA TYR A 302 18.55 -0.52 5.57
C TYR A 302 18.66 0.92 6.06
N SER A 303 18.19 1.25 7.27
CA SER A 303 18.34 2.59 7.86
C SER A 303 19.80 2.95 8.09
N GLU A 304 20.60 2.00 8.59
CA GLU A 304 22.01 2.20 8.93
C GLU A 304 22.93 2.28 7.71
N HIS A 305 22.63 1.53 6.64
CA HIS A 305 23.55 1.33 5.52
C HIS A 305 23.02 1.82 4.16
N GLY A 306 21.79 2.31 4.09
CA GLY A 306 21.21 2.86 2.87
C GLY A 306 21.87 4.18 2.44
N ASP A 307 21.86 4.47 1.15
CA ASP A 307 22.46 5.67 0.57
C ASP A 307 21.70 6.93 1.00
N ARG A 308 22.40 7.90 1.59
CA ARG A 308 21.87 9.20 2.03
C ARG A 308 22.35 10.36 1.17
N THR A 309 23.13 10.10 0.13
CA THR A 309 23.70 11.10 -0.77
C THR A 309 22.90 11.30 -2.04
N ASP A 310 22.41 10.23 -2.67
CA ASP A 310 21.60 10.26 -3.90
C ASP A 310 20.23 9.60 -3.70
N ARG A 311 19.19 10.40 -3.57
CA ARG A 311 17.80 9.92 -3.40
C ARG A 311 17.29 9.02 -4.53
N ARG A 312 17.89 9.06 -5.71
CA ARG A 312 17.53 8.16 -6.83
C ARG A 312 18.03 6.74 -6.61
N LYS A 313 19.09 6.60 -5.80
CA LYS A 313 19.76 5.33 -5.43
C LYS A 313 19.57 4.94 -3.97
N ALA A 314 18.67 5.61 -3.24
CA ALA A 314 18.49 5.44 -1.80
C ALA A 314 17.46 4.34 -1.41
N ARG A 315 16.87 3.59 -2.36
CA ARG A 315 15.93 2.47 -2.05
C ARG A 315 16.69 1.20 -1.68
N LEU A 316 16.04 0.29 -0.93
CA LEU A 316 16.62 -1.00 -0.50
C LEU A 316 17.34 -1.74 -1.64
N LYS A 317 16.69 -1.81 -2.81
CA LYS A 317 17.28 -2.42 -4.01
C LYS A 317 18.74 -2.04 -4.20
N TYR A 318 19.06 -0.74 -4.12
CA TYR A 318 20.41 -0.26 -4.41
C TYR A 318 21.43 -0.60 -3.32
N LEU A 319 21.00 -0.79 -2.08
CA LEU A 319 21.82 -1.35 -1.02
C LEU A 319 22.16 -2.81 -1.33
N VAL A 320 21.14 -3.60 -1.67
CA VAL A 320 21.28 -5.03 -1.98
C VAL A 320 22.07 -5.23 -3.30
N ASP A 321 21.86 -4.40 -4.33
CA ASP A 321 22.67 -4.42 -5.57
C ASP A 321 24.17 -4.20 -5.28
N ARG A 322 24.50 -3.34 -4.30
CA ARG A 322 25.87 -3.03 -3.90
C ARG A 322 26.51 -4.13 -3.03
N TRP A 323 25.71 -4.75 -2.14
CA TRP A 323 26.21 -5.69 -1.15
C TRP A 323 26.09 -7.16 -1.57
N GLY A 324 25.13 -7.48 -2.40
CA GLY A 324 24.62 -8.83 -2.60
C GLY A 324 23.60 -9.23 -1.53
N THR A 325 22.69 -10.13 -1.89
CA THR A 325 21.61 -10.61 -1.00
C THR A 325 22.17 -11.29 0.24
N GLU A 326 23.19 -12.15 0.11
CA GLU A 326 23.76 -12.88 1.25
C GLU A 326 24.31 -11.95 2.33
N ARG A 327 25.09 -10.93 1.97
CA ARG A 327 25.60 -9.97 2.94
C ARG A 327 24.48 -9.21 3.66
N PHE A 328 23.41 -8.85 2.94
CA PHE A 328 22.25 -8.19 3.55
C PHE A 328 21.54 -9.12 4.55
N LEU A 329 21.45 -10.41 4.23
CA LEU A 329 20.87 -11.41 5.13
C LEU A 329 21.77 -11.69 6.34
N ASP A 330 23.09 -11.78 6.16
CA ASP A 330 24.07 -11.96 7.25
C ASP A 330 24.00 -10.79 8.26
N GLU A 331 23.91 -9.55 7.75
CA GLU A 331 23.77 -8.37 8.59
C GLU A 331 22.40 -8.37 9.32
N THR A 332 21.34 -8.83 8.64
CA THR A 332 20.03 -9.02 9.28
C THR A 332 20.10 -10.06 10.39
N GLU A 333 20.81 -11.19 10.21
CA GLU A 333 21.03 -12.21 11.22
C GLU A 333 21.83 -11.67 12.43
N SER A 334 22.81 -10.81 12.16
CA SER A 334 23.56 -10.10 13.21
C SER A 334 22.63 -9.25 14.08
N GLN A 335 21.70 -8.51 13.46
CA GLN A 335 20.69 -7.71 14.18
C GLN A 335 19.66 -8.58 14.94
N LEU A 336 19.37 -9.78 14.43
CA LEU A 336 18.42 -10.72 15.06
C LEU A 336 19.05 -11.51 16.22
N GLY A 337 20.35 -11.79 16.15
CA GLY A 337 21.06 -12.68 17.07
C GLY A 337 20.76 -14.18 16.86
N TRP A 338 20.13 -14.55 15.74
CA TRP A 338 19.84 -15.94 15.34
C TRP A 338 19.80 -16.07 13.82
N PRO A 339 20.13 -17.28 13.26
CA PRO A 339 20.18 -17.48 11.81
C PRO A 339 18.80 -17.58 11.18
N LEU A 340 18.65 -17.12 9.94
CA LEU A 340 17.47 -17.32 9.11
C LEU A 340 17.46 -18.73 8.51
N LEU A 341 16.29 -19.34 8.38
CA LEU A 341 16.14 -20.64 7.78
C LEU A 341 16.27 -20.56 6.26
N ARG A 342 17.40 -21.05 5.73
CA ARG A 342 17.62 -21.14 4.28
C ARG A 342 16.89 -22.36 3.71
N ALA A 343 16.14 -22.18 2.63
CA ALA A 343 15.40 -23.26 1.97
C ALA A 343 15.15 -22.96 0.49
N ASP A 344 15.27 -23.98 -0.34
CA ASP A 344 14.91 -23.90 -1.75
C ASP A 344 13.37 -23.78 -1.90
N LEU A 345 12.90 -23.10 -2.95
CA LEU A 345 11.45 -23.02 -3.28
C LEU A 345 10.83 -24.40 -3.50
N ALA A 346 11.59 -25.37 -3.98
CA ALA A 346 11.15 -26.75 -4.18
C ALA A 346 10.73 -27.48 -2.88
N GLU A 347 11.14 -26.97 -1.70
CA GLU A 347 10.67 -27.48 -0.41
C GLU A 347 9.21 -27.11 -0.14
N CYS A 348 8.69 -26.08 -0.80
CA CYS A 348 7.35 -25.55 -0.58
C CYS A 348 6.32 -26.20 -1.52
N THR A 349 5.11 -26.37 -1.03
CA THR A 349 3.97 -26.74 -1.86
C THR A 349 3.61 -25.59 -2.79
N PRO A 350 3.42 -25.79 -4.10
CA PRO A 350 2.97 -24.75 -5.01
C PRO A 350 1.66 -24.11 -4.53
N ARG A 351 1.54 -22.81 -4.69
CA ARG A 351 0.29 -22.07 -4.43
C ARG A 351 -0.77 -22.46 -5.45
N GLY A 352 -2.04 -22.46 -5.05
CA GLY A 352 -3.16 -22.55 -6.00
C GLY A 352 -3.28 -21.28 -6.86
N ALA A 353 -4.07 -21.37 -7.94
CA ALA A 353 -4.25 -20.26 -8.87
C ALA A 353 -4.79 -18.98 -8.17
N ILE A 354 -4.20 -17.85 -8.49
CA ILE A 354 -4.61 -16.54 -7.99
C ILE A 354 -5.77 -16.00 -8.82
N ASP A 355 -6.84 -15.59 -8.14
CA ASP A 355 -7.97 -14.90 -8.75
C ASP A 355 -7.76 -13.38 -8.66
N ARG A 356 -7.30 -12.77 -9.73
CA ARG A 356 -6.98 -11.33 -9.80
C ARG A 356 -8.19 -10.42 -9.59
N ALA A 357 -9.41 -10.93 -9.81
CA ALA A 357 -10.66 -10.19 -9.67
C ALA A 357 -11.52 -10.68 -8.50
N GLY A 358 -11.14 -11.75 -7.81
CA GLY A 358 -11.91 -12.40 -6.76
C GLY A 358 -12.08 -11.58 -5.48
N HIS A 359 -11.47 -10.42 -5.40
CA HIS A 359 -11.74 -9.44 -4.34
C HIS A 359 -13.06 -8.67 -4.57
N LEU A 360 -13.70 -8.79 -5.74
CA LEU A 360 -15.00 -8.17 -6.07
C LEU A 360 -16.08 -9.23 -6.20
N GLY A 361 -17.31 -8.85 -5.89
CA GLY A 361 -18.46 -9.78 -5.92
C GLY A 361 -18.85 -10.29 -4.55
N VAL A 362 -19.71 -11.31 -4.56
CA VAL A 362 -20.19 -11.99 -3.36
C VAL A 362 -19.47 -13.33 -3.22
N HIS A 363 -18.82 -13.55 -2.11
CA HIS A 363 -18.04 -14.76 -1.87
C HIS A 363 -18.31 -15.33 -0.48
N ALA A 364 -18.47 -16.65 -0.40
CA ALA A 364 -18.53 -17.34 0.89
C ALA A 364 -17.18 -17.24 1.61
N GLN A 365 -17.24 -17.05 2.92
CA GLN A 365 -16.07 -17.03 3.79
C GLN A 365 -15.77 -18.45 4.34
N ARG A 366 -14.60 -18.60 4.98
CA ARG A 366 -14.27 -19.80 5.76
C ARG A 366 -15.24 -20.02 6.94
N GLN A 367 -15.85 -18.95 7.44
CA GLN A 367 -16.88 -19.00 8.47
C GLN A 367 -18.22 -19.38 7.81
N ALA A 368 -18.75 -20.53 8.21
CA ALA A 368 -19.99 -21.07 7.64
C ALA A 368 -21.16 -20.09 7.73
N GLY A 369 -21.89 -19.91 6.62
CA GLY A 369 -23.06 -19.03 6.55
C GLY A 369 -22.72 -17.53 6.46
N LEU A 370 -21.43 -17.17 6.40
CA LEU A 370 -20.99 -15.79 6.24
C LEU A 370 -20.38 -15.54 4.86
N HIS A 371 -20.56 -14.32 4.37
CA HIS A 371 -20.05 -13.85 3.08
C HIS A 371 -19.29 -12.53 3.24
N TYR A 372 -18.38 -12.26 2.34
CA TYR A 372 -17.93 -10.90 2.07
C TYR A 372 -18.48 -10.40 0.74
N VAL A 373 -18.76 -9.11 0.70
CA VAL A 373 -19.13 -8.38 -0.52
C VAL A 373 -17.99 -7.47 -0.90
N GLY A 374 -17.37 -7.75 -2.03
CA GLY A 374 -16.35 -6.89 -2.62
C GLY A 374 -16.97 -5.81 -3.49
N VAL A 375 -16.76 -4.55 -3.15
CA VAL A 375 -17.36 -3.38 -3.80
C VAL A 375 -16.34 -2.70 -4.70
N CYS A 376 -16.70 -2.51 -5.96
CA CYS A 376 -15.92 -1.72 -6.92
C CYS A 376 -16.05 -0.23 -6.61
N VAL A 377 -14.92 0.41 -6.38
CA VAL A 377 -14.82 1.86 -6.19
C VAL A 377 -14.00 2.42 -7.37
N PRO A 378 -14.65 2.96 -8.41
CA PRO A 378 -13.95 3.40 -9.61
C PRO A 378 -12.76 4.31 -9.29
N VAL A 379 -11.55 3.86 -9.66
CA VAL A 379 -10.26 4.52 -9.40
C VAL A 379 -10.04 4.95 -7.93
N GLY A 380 -10.70 4.27 -6.99
CA GLY A 380 -10.61 4.52 -5.55
C GLY A 380 -11.28 5.80 -5.07
N ARG A 381 -12.08 6.48 -5.88
CA ARG A 381 -12.75 7.73 -5.48
C ARG A 381 -14.09 7.43 -4.82
N LEU A 382 -14.23 7.74 -3.53
CA LEU A 382 -15.39 7.43 -2.72
C LEU A 382 -16.03 8.73 -2.16
N PRO A 383 -17.16 9.19 -2.73
CA PRO A 383 -17.93 10.33 -2.20
C PRO A 383 -18.44 10.09 -0.78
N VAL A 384 -18.64 11.14 -0.02
CA VAL A 384 -19.09 11.10 1.39
C VAL A 384 -20.35 10.27 1.59
N GLU A 385 -21.34 10.40 0.71
CA GLU A 385 -22.58 9.63 0.79
C GLU A 385 -22.32 8.12 0.66
N GLN A 386 -21.44 7.74 -0.26
CA GLN A 386 -21.04 6.35 -0.42
C GLN A 386 -20.21 5.84 0.77
N MET A 387 -19.34 6.70 1.36
CA MET A 387 -18.61 6.35 2.60
C MET A 387 -19.59 6.04 3.74
N ARG A 388 -20.63 6.85 3.90
CA ARG A 388 -21.70 6.62 4.91
C ARG A 388 -22.47 5.34 4.64
N THR A 389 -22.83 5.08 3.39
CA THR A 389 -23.53 3.84 3.01
C THR A 389 -22.65 2.62 3.30
N VAL A 390 -21.38 2.63 2.92
CA VAL A 390 -20.44 1.53 3.23
C VAL A 390 -20.37 1.29 4.73
N ALA A 391 -20.24 2.36 5.54
CA ALA A 391 -20.22 2.24 7.00
C ALA A 391 -21.53 1.67 7.56
N ASN A 392 -22.68 2.14 7.07
CA ASN A 392 -23.99 1.66 7.52
C ASN A 392 -24.22 0.20 7.14
N VAL A 393 -23.89 -0.19 5.90
CA VAL A 393 -24.01 -1.59 5.45
C VAL A 393 -23.10 -2.52 6.26
N ALA A 394 -21.84 -2.11 6.51
CA ALA A 394 -20.93 -2.89 7.32
C ALA A 394 -21.43 -3.08 8.76
N GLU A 395 -22.01 -2.05 9.38
CA GLU A 395 -22.52 -2.09 10.76
C GLU A 395 -23.86 -2.82 10.87
N GLN A 396 -24.77 -2.59 9.93
CA GLN A 396 -26.13 -3.15 9.98
C GLN A 396 -26.19 -4.61 9.56
N TYR A 397 -25.44 -5.01 8.53
CA TYR A 397 -25.53 -6.32 7.91
C TYR A 397 -24.31 -7.22 8.17
N GLY A 398 -23.14 -6.62 8.41
CA GLY A 398 -21.88 -7.30 8.72
C GLY A 398 -21.48 -7.19 10.19
N SER A 399 -20.18 -7.18 10.44
CA SER A 399 -19.57 -7.01 11.78
C SER A 399 -19.15 -5.57 12.09
N GLY A 400 -19.41 -4.62 11.20
CA GLY A 400 -18.86 -3.27 11.27
C GLY A 400 -17.44 -3.15 10.70
N GLU A 401 -16.89 -4.22 10.15
CA GLU A 401 -15.56 -4.26 9.53
C GLU A 401 -15.63 -3.86 8.05
N ILE A 402 -14.62 -3.12 7.60
CA ILE A 402 -14.41 -2.73 6.20
C ILE A 402 -12.94 -3.02 5.88
N ARG A 403 -12.66 -3.59 4.72
CA ARG A 403 -11.30 -3.86 4.26
C ARG A 403 -11.01 -3.17 2.94
N LEU A 404 -9.96 -2.39 2.90
CA LEU A 404 -9.47 -1.74 1.69
C LEU A 404 -8.56 -2.69 0.93
N THR A 405 -8.51 -2.54 -0.40
CA THR A 405 -7.67 -3.38 -1.25
C THR A 405 -6.56 -2.58 -1.94
N VAL A 406 -5.50 -3.26 -2.36
CA VAL A 406 -4.43 -2.66 -3.17
C VAL A 406 -4.89 -2.28 -4.58
N TRP A 407 -6.07 -2.73 -4.99
CA TRP A 407 -6.73 -2.37 -6.25
C TRP A 407 -7.71 -1.20 -6.13
N GLN A 408 -7.59 -0.39 -5.07
CA GLN A 408 -8.44 0.79 -4.82
C GLN A 408 -9.92 0.46 -4.64
N ASN A 409 -10.26 -0.78 -4.27
CA ASN A 409 -11.60 -1.25 -3.95
C ASN A 409 -11.74 -1.51 -2.45
N LEU A 410 -12.90 -1.99 -2.00
CA LEU A 410 -13.13 -2.36 -0.60
C LEU A 410 -13.99 -3.63 -0.49
N LEU A 411 -13.91 -4.27 0.68
CA LEU A 411 -14.72 -5.42 1.06
C LEU A 411 -15.55 -5.07 2.31
N ILE A 412 -16.76 -5.62 2.39
CA ILE A 412 -17.59 -5.65 3.59
C ILE A 412 -17.77 -7.12 3.98
N PRO A 413 -17.05 -7.60 5.03
CA PRO A 413 -17.10 -8.99 5.45
C PRO A 413 -18.22 -9.28 6.46
N HIS A 414 -18.38 -10.57 6.79
CA HIS A 414 -19.23 -11.12 7.83
C HIS A 414 -20.71 -10.86 7.65
N ILE A 415 -21.17 -10.79 6.40
CA ILE A 415 -22.59 -10.67 6.08
C ILE A 415 -23.21 -12.07 6.09
N ALA A 416 -24.20 -12.28 6.96
CA ALA A 416 -24.94 -13.55 7.02
C ALA A 416 -25.75 -13.79 5.74
N THR A 417 -25.89 -15.04 5.30
CA THR A 417 -26.60 -15.39 4.07
C THR A 417 -27.98 -14.79 3.97
N GLU A 418 -28.74 -14.80 5.07
CA GLU A 418 -30.10 -14.26 5.15
C GLU A 418 -30.20 -12.72 5.11
N ARG A 419 -29.07 -12.02 5.26
CA ARG A 419 -29.00 -10.54 5.19
C ARG A 419 -28.39 -10.04 3.88
N LEU A 420 -27.91 -10.97 3.03
CA LEU A 420 -27.11 -10.63 1.87
C LEU A 420 -27.89 -9.77 0.87
N ASP A 421 -29.12 -10.16 0.52
CA ASP A 421 -29.92 -9.44 -0.47
C ASP A 421 -30.20 -8.00 -0.02
N ALA A 422 -30.53 -7.80 1.26
CA ALA A 422 -30.75 -6.46 1.82
C ALA A 422 -29.47 -5.59 1.84
N ALA A 423 -28.32 -6.20 2.09
CA ALA A 423 -27.03 -5.51 2.02
C ALA A 423 -26.69 -5.09 0.57
N LEU A 424 -26.94 -5.95 -0.40
CA LEU A 424 -26.74 -5.68 -1.82
C LEU A 424 -27.68 -4.59 -2.34
N GLU A 425 -28.96 -4.60 -1.94
CA GLU A 425 -29.93 -3.56 -2.28
C GLU A 425 -29.48 -2.19 -1.73
N ALA A 426 -29.06 -2.12 -0.47
CA ALA A 426 -28.57 -0.87 0.14
C ALA A 426 -27.31 -0.32 -0.56
N LEU A 427 -26.40 -1.18 -1.04
CA LEU A 427 -25.23 -0.77 -1.84
C LEU A 427 -25.67 -0.25 -3.21
N GLN A 428 -26.59 -0.95 -3.88
CA GLN A 428 -27.10 -0.59 -5.20
C GLN A 428 -27.81 0.77 -5.20
N ASP A 429 -28.62 1.04 -4.18
CA ASP A 429 -29.35 2.30 -4.03
C ASP A 429 -28.41 3.50 -3.90
N ALA A 430 -27.20 3.30 -3.36
CA ALA A 430 -26.15 4.30 -3.28
C ALA A 430 -25.24 4.34 -4.53
N GLY A 431 -25.55 3.58 -5.57
CA GLY A 431 -24.76 3.48 -6.80
C GLY A 431 -23.43 2.74 -6.61
N LEU A 432 -23.25 1.98 -5.53
CA LEU A 432 -22.12 1.11 -5.30
C LEU A 432 -22.37 -0.25 -5.96
N LYS A 433 -21.36 -0.74 -6.71
CA LYS A 433 -21.48 -1.97 -7.48
C LYS A 433 -20.50 -3.02 -6.97
N TRP A 434 -20.94 -4.25 -6.79
CA TRP A 434 -20.09 -5.43 -6.54
C TRP A 434 -19.80 -6.21 -7.82
N HIS A 435 -20.52 -5.91 -8.91
CA HIS A 435 -20.22 -6.37 -10.25
C HIS A 435 -19.69 -5.20 -11.07
N ALA A 436 -18.55 -5.39 -11.70
CA ALA A 436 -17.96 -4.41 -12.61
C ALA A 436 -17.54 -5.12 -13.90
N GLY A 437 -17.47 -4.36 -14.99
CA GLY A 437 -16.95 -4.85 -16.26
C GLY A 437 -15.51 -5.36 -16.15
N ALA A 438 -15.06 -6.05 -17.16
CA ALA A 438 -13.77 -6.72 -17.18
C ALA A 438 -12.57 -5.77 -17.00
N VAL A 439 -12.69 -4.54 -17.51
CA VAL A 439 -11.66 -3.49 -17.41
C VAL A 439 -11.82 -2.69 -16.13
N MET A 440 -13.05 -2.22 -15.82
CA MET A 440 -13.29 -1.37 -14.64
C MET A 440 -12.85 -2.05 -13.35
N ARG A 441 -13.10 -3.36 -13.19
CA ARG A 441 -12.71 -4.13 -11.98
C ARG A 441 -11.21 -4.16 -11.70
N GLY A 442 -10.38 -4.08 -12.75
CA GLY A 442 -8.91 -4.07 -12.67
C GLY A 442 -8.30 -2.70 -12.93
N THR A 443 -9.12 -1.62 -12.98
CA THR A 443 -8.63 -0.28 -13.25
C THR A 443 -8.15 0.41 -11.99
N VAL A 444 -6.86 0.75 -11.96
CA VAL A 444 -6.26 1.57 -10.90
C VAL A 444 -5.66 2.84 -11.50
N ALA A 445 -5.84 3.97 -10.83
CA ALA A 445 -5.31 5.25 -11.28
C ALA A 445 -4.64 6.03 -10.16
N CYS A 446 -3.54 6.72 -10.47
CA CYS A 446 -2.95 7.68 -9.54
C CYS A 446 -3.84 8.95 -9.46
N THR A 447 -3.43 9.90 -8.63
CA THR A 447 -4.21 11.14 -8.40
C THR A 447 -4.40 11.99 -9.65
N GLY A 448 -3.45 11.95 -10.60
CA GLY A 448 -3.46 12.81 -11.78
C GLY A 448 -3.13 14.28 -11.51
N ASN A 449 -3.17 15.11 -12.55
CA ASN A 449 -2.79 16.52 -12.48
C ASN A 449 -3.80 17.40 -11.69
N ARG A 450 -4.99 16.89 -11.40
CA ARG A 450 -5.96 17.57 -10.54
C ARG A 450 -5.49 17.68 -9.08
N GLY A 451 -4.55 16.85 -8.65
CA GLY A 451 -4.07 16.84 -7.27
C GLY A 451 -2.60 16.43 -7.13
N CYS A 452 -1.82 16.51 -8.22
CA CYS A 452 -0.39 16.17 -8.21
C CYS A 452 0.39 17.01 -9.24
N ARG A 453 1.34 17.82 -8.78
CA ARG A 453 2.17 18.68 -9.64
C ARG A 453 3.06 17.94 -10.64
N TYR A 454 3.30 16.64 -10.43
CA TYR A 454 4.17 15.83 -11.29
C TYR A 454 3.41 15.15 -12.44
N ALA A 455 2.09 15.06 -12.33
CA ALA A 455 1.29 14.35 -13.32
C ALA A 455 1.05 15.20 -14.58
N ALA A 456 1.21 14.58 -15.74
CA ALA A 456 0.99 15.21 -17.03
C ALA A 456 -0.50 15.22 -17.44
N THR A 457 -1.34 14.34 -16.83
CA THR A 457 -2.71 14.06 -17.29
C THR A 457 -3.69 13.92 -16.12
N ASP A 458 -5.00 14.09 -16.39
CA ASP A 458 -6.09 13.77 -15.46
C ASP A 458 -6.37 12.26 -15.47
N THR A 459 -5.50 11.52 -14.79
CA THR A 459 -5.51 10.04 -14.83
C THR A 459 -6.81 9.41 -14.39
N LYS A 460 -7.48 9.96 -13.34
CA LYS A 460 -8.72 9.38 -12.83
C LYS A 460 -9.90 9.55 -13.78
N ALA A 461 -10.05 10.73 -14.36
CA ALA A 461 -11.12 10.98 -15.33
C ALA A 461 -10.93 10.11 -16.58
N HIS A 462 -9.71 10.08 -17.13
CA HIS A 462 -9.39 9.28 -18.31
C HIS A 462 -9.53 7.76 -18.05
N ALA A 463 -9.09 7.27 -16.89
CA ALA A 463 -9.21 5.86 -16.55
C ALA A 463 -10.67 5.40 -16.45
N VAL A 464 -11.54 6.19 -15.80
CA VAL A 464 -12.97 5.86 -15.70
C VAL A 464 -13.63 5.89 -17.08
N ALA A 465 -13.41 6.96 -17.88
CA ALA A 465 -13.99 7.08 -19.20
C ALA A 465 -13.56 5.92 -20.12
N LEU A 466 -12.27 5.62 -20.14
CA LEU A 466 -11.71 4.53 -20.96
C LEU A 466 -12.23 3.16 -20.51
N ALA A 467 -12.23 2.86 -19.22
CA ALA A 467 -12.70 1.57 -18.70
C ALA A 467 -14.20 1.38 -18.98
N THR A 468 -15.02 2.42 -18.79
CA THR A 468 -16.45 2.38 -19.10
C THR A 468 -16.67 2.08 -20.59
N HIS A 469 -15.98 2.82 -21.46
CA HIS A 469 -16.07 2.66 -22.91
C HIS A 469 -15.68 1.23 -23.37
N LEU A 470 -14.56 0.70 -22.84
CA LEU A 470 -14.10 -0.64 -23.19
C LEU A 470 -15.03 -1.75 -22.64
N ASP A 471 -15.58 -1.58 -21.45
CA ASP A 471 -16.53 -2.53 -20.86
C ASP A 471 -17.86 -2.58 -21.63
N GLU A 472 -18.36 -1.42 -22.12
CA GLU A 472 -19.54 -1.33 -22.97
C GLU A 472 -19.29 -2.00 -24.35
N ARG A 473 -18.10 -1.80 -24.90
CA ARG A 473 -17.72 -2.34 -26.21
C ARG A 473 -17.44 -3.84 -26.17
N PHE A 474 -16.91 -4.37 -25.05
CA PHE A 474 -16.50 -5.75 -24.90
C PHE A 474 -17.07 -6.39 -23.63
N PRO A 475 -18.39 -6.65 -23.54
CA PRO A 475 -19.03 -7.15 -22.32
C PRO A 475 -18.58 -8.57 -21.91
N MET A 476 -17.99 -9.33 -22.84
CA MET A 476 -17.49 -10.69 -22.61
C MET A 476 -15.95 -10.77 -22.54
N LEU A 477 -15.27 -9.63 -22.38
CA LEU A 477 -13.82 -9.60 -22.23
C LEU A 477 -13.40 -10.33 -20.93
N PRO A 478 -12.34 -11.15 -20.95
CA PRO A 478 -11.71 -11.60 -19.71
C PRO A 478 -11.17 -10.43 -18.89
N PRO A 479 -10.96 -10.61 -17.57
CA PRO A 479 -10.43 -9.54 -16.72
C PRO A 479 -9.12 -8.94 -17.25
N VAL A 480 -9.07 -7.61 -17.33
CA VAL A 480 -7.90 -6.83 -17.77
C VAL A 480 -7.56 -5.80 -16.71
N ASN A 481 -6.30 -5.77 -16.27
CA ASN A 481 -5.79 -4.75 -15.36
C ASN A 481 -5.27 -3.55 -16.15
N LEU A 482 -5.96 -2.41 -15.99
CA LEU A 482 -5.60 -1.12 -16.60
C LEU A 482 -4.98 -0.21 -15.53
N HIS A 483 -3.70 0.09 -15.64
CA HIS A 483 -2.96 0.89 -14.68
C HIS A 483 -2.59 2.26 -15.25
N VAL A 484 -3.20 3.33 -14.72
CA VAL A 484 -3.06 4.70 -15.27
C VAL A 484 -2.25 5.59 -14.35
N THR A 485 -1.05 5.96 -14.76
CA THR A 485 -0.11 6.78 -13.99
C THR A 485 0.23 8.07 -14.73
N GLY A 486 0.19 9.21 -14.03
CA GLY A 486 0.42 10.53 -14.65
C GLY A 486 1.88 10.92 -14.82
N CYS A 487 2.84 10.17 -14.28
CA CYS A 487 4.29 10.45 -14.37
C CYS A 487 5.14 9.21 -14.03
N THR A 488 6.45 9.31 -14.24
CA THR A 488 7.44 8.23 -14.02
C THR A 488 7.55 7.75 -12.56
N HIS A 489 6.95 8.43 -11.58
CA HIS A 489 6.91 7.94 -10.18
C HIS A 489 6.11 6.64 -10.01
N SER A 490 5.35 6.23 -11.01
CA SER A 490 4.64 4.94 -11.07
C SER A 490 3.71 4.67 -9.86
N CYS A 491 2.98 5.68 -9.41
CA CYS A 491 2.12 5.55 -8.22
C CYS A 491 0.95 4.56 -8.39
N ALA A 492 0.50 4.30 -9.63
CA ALA A 492 -0.46 3.26 -9.96
C ALA A 492 0.19 2.05 -10.65
N GLN A 493 1.52 1.91 -10.54
CA GLN A 493 2.27 0.73 -11.00
C GLN A 493 2.02 0.37 -12.49
N HIS A 494 2.14 1.33 -13.41
CA HIS A 494 1.85 1.12 -14.84
C HIS A 494 2.69 0.01 -15.50
N TYR A 495 3.80 -0.44 -14.89
CA TYR A 495 4.56 -1.58 -15.38
C TYR A 495 3.96 -2.94 -15.00
N VAL A 496 2.96 -2.97 -14.09
CA VAL A 496 2.35 -4.21 -13.59
C VAL A 496 0.99 -4.50 -14.25
N GLY A 497 0.33 -3.48 -14.81
CA GLY A 497 -0.94 -3.67 -15.51
C GLY A 497 -0.79 -4.47 -16.82
N ASP A 498 -1.81 -5.23 -17.19
CA ASP A 498 -1.89 -5.84 -18.52
C ASP A 498 -1.74 -4.75 -19.59
N ILE A 499 -2.40 -3.59 -19.34
CA ILE A 499 -2.23 -2.34 -20.05
C ILE A 499 -1.77 -1.28 -19.05
N GLY A 500 -0.61 -0.68 -19.31
CA GLY A 500 -0.07 0.43 -18.53
C GLY A 500 -0.15 1.73 -19.32
N LEU A 501 -0.67 2.79 -18.70
CA LEU A 501 -0.70 4.13 -19.28
C LEU A 501 0.19 5.06 -18.46
N LEU A 502 1.22 5.62 -19.09
CA LEU A 502 2.09 6.62 -18.52
C LEU A 502 1.80 7.99 -19.12
N GLY A 503 1.32 8.92 -18.31
CA GLY A 503 0.95 10.28 -18.75
C GLY A 503 2.09 11.04 -19.41
N ALA A 504 1.78 11.62 -20.55
CA ALA A 504 2.67 12.41 -21.38
C ALA A 504 1.96 13.64 -21.95
N LYS A 505 2.72 14.56 -22.55
CA LYS A 505 2.16 15.62 -23.40
C LYS A 505 2.43 15.26 -24.86
N VAL A 506 1.36 15.27 -25.66
CA VAL A 506 1.39 14.98 -27.09
C VAL A 506 0.93 16.23 -27.82
N ASN A 507 1.83 16.89 -28.55
CA ASN A 507 1.58 18.17 -29.19
C ASN A 507 0.97 19.24 -28.27
N GLY A 508 1.42 19.26 -26.99
CA GLY A 508 0.91 20.17 -25.96
C GLY A 508 -0.39 19.74 -25.27
N ALA A 509 -1.13 18.78 -25.80
CA ALA A 509 -2.33 18.20 -25.20
C ALA A 509 -2.00 17.04 -24.26
N GLU A 510 -2.99 16.57 -23.50
CA GLU A 510 -2.85 15.38 -22.65
C GLU A 510 -2.80 14.11 -23.51
N GLY A 511 -1.96 13.18 -23.13
CA GLY A 511 -1.80 11.91 -23.81
C GLY A 511 -1.06 10.88 -22.95
N TYR A 512 -0.75 9.74 -23.55
CA TYR A 512 -0.12 8.63 -22.84
C TYR A 512 0.91 7.91 -23.69
N GLN A 513 1.96 7.43 -23.05
CA GLN A 513 2.70 6.29 -23.51
C GLN A 513 1.92 5.03 -23.09
N VAL A 514 1.70 4.12 -24.03
CA VAL A 514 1.00 2.85 -23.78
C VAL A 514 2.03 1.72 -23.60
N LEU A 515 1.91 1.01 -22.49
CA LEU A 515 2.69 -0.17 -22.19
C LEU A 515 1.78 -1.41 -22.15
N ILE A 516 2.32 -2.59 -22.41
CA ILE A 516 1.54 -3.84 -22.47
C ILE A 516 2.31 -5.03 -21.95
N GLY A 517 1.58 -6.04 -21.42
CA GLY A 517 2.12 -7.32 -21.02
C GLY A 517 2.70 -7.34 -19.59
N GLY A 518 2.27 -6.41 -18.73
CA GLY A 518 2.57 -6.46 -17.30
C GLY A 518 1.86 -7.59 -16.57
N GLY A 519 2.24 -7.82 -15.33
CA GLY A 519 1.64 -8.81 -14.45
C GLY A 519 2.36 -8.84 -13.11
N SER A 520 1.78 -9.50 -12.11
CA SER A 520 2.35 -9.75 -10.78
C SER A 520 2.17 -11.21 -10.40
N ASP A 521 2.79 -11.62 -9.33
CA ASP A 521 2.69 -12.97 -8.76
C ASP A 521 3.06 -14.06 -9.80
N GLU A 522 2.20 -15.05 -10.05
CA GLU A 522 2.43 -16.13 -11.03
C GLU A 522 2.59 -15.62 -12.47
N GLN A 523 1.98 -14.48 -12.77
CA GLN A 523 2.09 -13.83 -14.07
C GLN A 523 3.09 -12.66 -14.06
N GLN A 524 4.04 -12.66 -13.13
CA GLN A 524 5.02 -11.59 -12.98
C GLN A 524 5.69 -11.22 -14.30
N GLY A 525 5.71 -9.94 -14.59
CA GLY A 525 6.37 -9.39 -15.78
C GLY A 525 6.20 -7.89 -15.88
N LEU A 526 7.23 -7.21 -16.39
CA LEU A 526 7.19 -5.78 -16.63
C LEU A 526 6.57 -5.48 -17.99
N ALA A 527 5.56 -4.62 -18.01
CA ALA A 527 4.99 -4.12 -19.25
C ALA A 527 6.07 -3.40 -20.08
N ARG A 528 6.08 -3.68 -21.37
CA ARG A 528 6.97 -3.03 -22.35
C ARG A 528 6.21 -1.97 -23.14
N GLU A 529 6.94 -1.02 -23.72
CA GLU A 529 6.36 0.00 -24.58
C GLU A 529 5.70 -0.60 -25.81
N LEU A 530 4.45 -0.18 -26.04
CA LEU A 530 3.68 -0.48 -27.25
C LEU A 530 3.53 0.75 -28.13
N ILE A 531 3.02 1.87 -27.57
CA ILE A 531 2.85 3.13 -28.28
C ILE A 531 3.59 4.21 -27.50
N PRO A 532 4.62 4.86 -28.06
CA PRO A 532 5.44 5.83 -27.34
C PRO A 532 4.69 7.11 -26.97
N ALA A 533 3.72 7.52 -27.79
CA ALA A 533 2.89 8.69 -27.54
C ALA A 533 1.56 8.60 -28.30
N ILE A 534 0.43 8.79 -27.60
CA ILE A 534 -0.91 8.85 -28.19
C ILE A 534 -1.76 9.89 -27.46
N ALA A 535 -2.48 10.73 -28.19
CA ALA A 535 -3.42 11.68 -27.59
C ALA A 535 -4.57 10.95 -26.91
N VAL A 536 -5.12 11.54 -25.84
CA VAL A 536 -6.23 10.95 -25.07
C VAL A 536 -7.40 10.57 -25.96
N ASP A 537 -7.78 11.42 -26.91
CA ASP A 537 -8.95 11.21 -27.78
C ASP A 537 -8.76 10.04 -28.77
N ALA A 538 -7.52 9.71 -29.12
CA ALA A 538 -7.20 8.59 -30.02
C ALA A 538 -7.00 7.25 -29.28
N LEU A 539 -6.81 7.29 -27.95
CA LEU A 539 -6.51 6.12 -27.14
C LEU A 539 -7.61 5.05 -27.14
N PRO A 540 -8.93 5.38 -26.99
CA PRO A 540 -9.99 4.38 -26.99
C PRO A 540 -9.99 3.54 -28.27
N ALA A 541 -9.94 4.16 -29.42
CA ALA A 541 -9.96 3.47 -30.72
C ALA A 541 -8.74 2.55 -30.93
N ALA A 542 -7.54 2.95 -30.45
CA ALA A 542 -6.35 2.11 -30.52
C ALA A 542 -6.47 0.86 -29.63
N LEU A 543 -6.98 1.02 -28.41
CA LEU A 543 -7.19 -0.10 -27.48
C LEU A 543 -8.35 -1.00 -27.90
N GLU A 544 -9.42 -0.46 -28.49
CA GLU A 544 -10.49 -1.28 -29.08
C GLU A 544 -9.94 -2.26 -30.12
N ARG A 545 -9.11 -1.79 -31.06
CA ARG A 545 -8.52 -2.64 -32.09
C ARG A 545 -7.64 -3.74 -31.48
N LEU A 546 -6.82 -3.38 -30.50
CA LEU A 546 -5.98 -4.33 -29.78
C LEU A 546 -6.81 -5.41 -29.09
N LEU A 547 -7.86 -5.03 -28.36
CA LEU A 547 -8.71 -5.95 -27.62
C LEU A 547 -9.58 -6.81 -28.53
N ALA A 548 -10.06 -6.27 -29.68
CA ALA A 548 -10.75 -7.04 -30.68
C ALA A 548 -9.83 -8.12 -31.28
N ALA A 549 -8.61 -7.76 -31.65
CA ALA A 549 -7.62 -8.71 -32.14
C ALA A 549 -7.20 -9.74 -31.09
N TYR A 550 -7.11 -9.34 -29.81
CA TYR A 550 -6.88 -10.28 -28.71
C TYR A 550 -8.02 -11.30 -28.62
N LEU A 551 -9.29 -10.87 -28.61
CA LEU A 551 -10.44 -11.78 -28.52
C LEU A 551 -10.52 -12.75 -29.71
N GLU A 552 -10.16 -12.30 -30.93
CA GLU A 552 -10.13 -13.10 -32.14
C GLU A 552 -9.01 -14.16 -32.14
N ARG A 553 -7.82 -13.80 -31.60
CA ARG A 553 -6.57 -14.58 -31.81
C ARG A 553 -6.03 -15.23 -30.55
N ARG A 554 -6.67 -15.00 -29.37
CA ARG A 554 -6.23 -15.62 -28.12
C ARG A 554 -6.48 -17.13 -28.13
N ARG A 555 -5.61 -17.84 -27.42
CA ARG A 555 -5.82 -19.26 -27.10
C ARG A 555 -6.91 -19.39 -26.03
N GLU A 556 -7.47 -20.59 -25.91
CA GLU A 556 -8.43 -20.88 -24.83
C GLU A 556 -7.76 -20.63 -23.45
N GLY A 557 -8.43 -19.86 -22.58
CA GLY A 557 -7.91 -19.50 -21.26
C GLY A 557 -6.80 -18.44 -21.24
N GLU A 558 -6.23 -18.04 -22.38
CA GLU A 558 -5.09 -17.11 -22.44
C GLU A 558 -5.49 -15.70 -21.98
N ALA A 559 -4.76 -15.16 -20.99
CA ALA A 559 -4.91 -13.80 -20.52
C ALA A 559 -4.24 -12.78 -21.47
N LEU A 560 -4.63 -11.49 -21.40
CA LEU A 560 -4.07 -10.43 -22.25
C LEU A 560 -2.55 -10.28 -22.06
N ALA A 561 -2.05 -10.44 -20.83
CA ALA A 561 -0.62 -10.38 -20.56
C ALA A 561 0.15 -11.48 -21.29
N GLU A 562 -0.35 -12.72 -21.27
CA GLU A 562 0.26 -13.87 -21.95
C GLU A 562 0.21 -13.71 -23.48
N PHE A 563 -0.97 -13.31 -23.98
CA PHE A 563 -1.13 -12.96 -25.40
C PHE A 563 -0.12 -11.91 -25.83
N SER A 564 0.01 -10.85 -25.03
CA SER A 564 0.94 -9.76 -25.34
C SER A 564 2.40 -10.22 -25.34
N ARG A 565 2.79 -11.09 -24.43
CA ARG A 565 4.17 -11.57 -24.29
C ARG A 565 4.63 -12.50 -25.40
N ARG A 566 3.71 -13.26 -26.01
CA ARG A 566 4.03 -14.15 -27.14
C ARG A 566 4.10 -13.44 -28.51
N HIS A 567 3.72 -12.17 -28.58
CA HIS A 567 3.83 -11.35 -29.79
C HIS A 567 4.94 -10.32 -29.66
N THR A 568 5.54 -9.92 -30.77
CA THR A 568 6.49 -8.79 -30.81
C THR A 568 5.76 -7.45 -30.62
N SER A 569 6.50 -6.40 -30.28
CA SER A 569 5.92 -5.06 -30.19
C SER A 569 5.42 -4.56 -31.56
N GLU A 570 6.09 -4.92 -32.63
CA GLU A 570 5.73 -4.57 -34.01
C GLU A 570 4.41 -5.22 -34.42
N GLU A 571 4.23 -6.52 -34.14
CA GLU A 571 2.96 -7.21 -34.38
C GLU A 571 1.80 -6.57 -33.62
N LEU A 572 2.00 -6.26 -32.33
CA LEU A 572 0.97 -5.61 -31.52
C LEU A 572 0.69 -4.17 -31.95
N LYS A 573 1.71 -3.41 -32.41
CA LYS A 573 1.53 -2.07 -32.98
C LYS A 573 0.67 -2.11 -34.24
N ALA A 574 0.91 -3.10 -35.11
CA ALA A 574 0.11 -3.29 -36.32
C ALA A 574 -1.37 -3.55 -35.97
N LEU A 575 -1.67 -4.26 -34.88
CA LEU A 575 -3.04 -4.47 -34.40
C LEU A 575 -3.70 -3.17 -33.87
N CYS A 576 -2.92 -2.20 -33.37
CA CYS A 576 -3.41 -0.91 -32.91
C CYS A 576 -3.61 0.10 -34.04
N ALA A 577 -2.96 -0.09 -35.19
CA ALA A 577 -3.00 0.82 -36.32
C ALA A 577 -4.35 0.78 -37.04
N GLN A 578 -4.76 1.89 -37.64
CA GLN A 578 -5.90 1.93 -38.55
C GLN A 578 -5.50 1.26 -39.88
N GLU A 579 -6.34 0.40 -40.46
CA GLU A 579 -6.14 -0.05 -41.83
C GLU A 579 -6.11 1.19 -42.75
N GLY A 580 -4.95 1.51 -43.34
CA GLY A 580 -4.76 2.63 -44.27
C GLY A 580 -3.99 3.85 -43.77
N CYS A 581 -3.45 3.83 -42.53
CA CYS A 581 -2.54 4.87 -42.05
C CYS A 581 -1.09 4.40 -42.20
N GLU A 582 -0.48 4.66 -43.32
CA GLU A 582 0.98 4.57 -43.48
C GLU A 582 1.64 5.54 -42.50
N THR A 583 2.59 5.01 -41.75
CA THR A 583 3.51 5.65 -40.78
C THR A 583 3.73 7.15 -40.99
N LEU A 584 3.38 7.94 -39.96
CA LEU A 584 3.97 9.26 -39.72
C LEU A 584 5.19 9.16 -38.82
#